data_ae5bd82e349e601fe915a51a4a7118d1
#
_entry.id   ae5bd82e349e601fe915a51a4a7118d1
#
_cell.length_a   1.000
_cell.length_b   1.000
_cell.length_c   1.000
_cell.angle_alpha   90.00
_cell.angle_beta   90.00
_cell.angle_gamma   90.00
#
_symmetry.space_group_name_H-M   'P 1'
#
loop_
_entity.id
_entity.type
_entity.pdbx_description
1 polymer ?
#
loop_
_entity_poly.entity_id
_entity_poly.type
_entity_poly.pdbx_seq_one_letter_code
_entity_poly.pdbx_strand_id
1 'polypeptide(L)'
;MADIVSSKILSENVREVVYQFNYQYVDTGNESAVTKIDVSGLQPNSDGDPCTGLKILETDFNVAGMQIKVLKDGDTQDPIMLNLTEDQSGRFDFSDVGGLPSTTELTEATRTYTVTVVNDGGNKFALGGVTAPAINLLKNHTYVFDQSDNTNVGHQIAFKQGSGGATYTTGVTTTGTLGQAGAKTTIVTTADTPDLYYYCTSHGEGMGNTATLVNPTGDVLFTTVGAGANDSYQIVMRLKKNYKVQ
;
A
#
# COMPACT_ATOMS: atom_id res chain seq x y z
N MET A 1 -6.64 -4.84 32.09
CA MET A 1 -7.86 -5.61 31.69
C MET A 1 -7.93 -5.48 30.17
N ALA A 2 -8.35 -6.50 29.44
CA ALA A 2 -8.38 -6.40 27.98
C ALA A 2 -9.53 -5.45 27.53
N ASP A 3 -9.29 -4.70 26.46
CA ASP A 3 -10.30 -3.88 25.82
C ASP A 3 -11.49 -4.71 25.32
N ILE A 4 -12.65 -4.08 25.26
CA ILE A 4 -13.88 -4.71 24.77
C ILE A 4 -14.01 -4.39 23.28
N VAL A 5 -13.77 -5.37 22.43
CA VAL A 5 -13.76 -5.20 20.97
C VAL A 5 -14.80 -6.10 20.31
N SER A 6 -15.56 -5.54 19.39
CA SER A 6 -16.47 -6.29 18.52
C SER A 6 -16.44 -5.70 17.11
N SER A 7 -16.12 -6.53 16.14
CA SER A 7 -16.32 -6.21 14.72
C SER A 7 -17.13 -7.31 14.04
N LYS A 8 -18.08 -6.92 13.20
CA LYS A 8 -18.91 -7.90 12.47
C LYS A 8 -19.40 -7.36 11.14
N ILE A 9 -19.56 -8.24 10.18
CA ILE A 9 -20.29 -7.98 8.96
C ILE A 9 -21.79 -8.00 9.27
N LEU A 10 -22.49 -6.92 8.96
CA LEU A 10 -23.96 -6.83 9.06
C LEU A 10 -24.64 -7.35 7.80
N SER A 11 -24.06 -7.07 6.65
CA SER A 11 -24.49 -7.60 5.36
C SER A 11 -23.33 -7.61 4.37
N GLU A 12 -23.36 -8.54 3.43
CA GLU A 12 -22.38 -8.63 2.35
C GLU A 12 -23.04 -9.18 1.09
N ASN A 13 -22.68 -8.60 -0.05
CA ASN A 13 -23.01 -9.10 -1.38
C ASN A 13 -21.82 -8.88 -2.33
N VAL A 14 -21.96 -9.21 -3.61
CA VAL A 14 -20.88 -9.06 -4.61
C VAL A 14 -20.44 -7.62 -4.87
N ARG A 15 -21.16 -6.61 -4.43
CA ARG A 15 -20.85 -5.20 -4.70
C ARG A 15 -20.50 -4.40 -3.44
N GLU A 16 -21.12 -4.75 -2.34
CA GLU A 16 -21.05 -3.97 -1.10
C GLU A 16 -20.90 -4.87 0.12
N VAL A 17 -20.32 -4.31 1.15
CA VAL A 17 -20.26 -4.89 2.49
C VAL A 17 -20.57 -3.81 3.53
N VAL A 18 -21.30 -4.19 4.56
CA VAL A 18 -21.60 -3.32 5.72
C VAL A 18 -20.95 -3.92 6.96
N TYR A 19 -20.04 -3.15 7.55
CA TYR A 19 -19.34 -3.50 8.78
C TYR A 19 -19.82 -2.67 9.96
N GLN A 20 -19.87 -3.28 11.14
CA GLN A 20 -20.03 -2.60 12.42
C GLN A 20 -18.81 -2.85 13.28
N PHE A 21 -18.27 -1.78 13.86
CA PHE A 21 -17.18 -1.79 14.82
C PHE A 21 -17.66 -1.17 16.13
N ASN A 22 -17.44 -1.86 17.25
CA ASN A 22 -17.64 -1.34 18.59
C ASN A 22 -16.37 -1.57 19.37
N TYR A 23 -15.89 -0.54 20.02
CA TYR A 23 -14.69 -0.58 20.84
C TYR A 23 -14.90 0.22 22.12
N GLN A 24 -14.46 -0.34 23.23
CA GLN A 24 -14.35 0.38 24.50
C GLN A 24 -12.98 0.09 25.09
N TYR A 25 -12.22 1.13 25.30
CA TYR A 25 -10.94 1.08 25.96
C TYR A 25 -11.11 0.89 27.46
N VAL A 26 -10.38 -0.07 28.02
CA VAL A 26 -10.35 -0.36 29.44
C VAL A 26 -9.08 0.18 30.09
N ASP A 27 -8.03 0.33 29.31
CA ASP A 27 -6.77 0.93 29.71
C ASP A 27 -6.37 2.08 28.76
N THR A 28 -5.12 2.51 28.82
CA THR A 28 -4.57 3.55 27.94
C THR A 28 -3.74 2.92 26.85
N GLY A 29 -3.95 3.33 25.62
CA GLY A 29 -3.13 2.90 24.48
C GLY A 29 -3.84 3.14 23.16
N ASN A 30 -3.11 3.70 22.19
CA ASN A 30 -3.62 3.92 20.86
C ASN A 30 -3.48 2.66 20.00
N GLU A 31 -4.47 2.42 19.14
CA GLU A 31 -4.28 1.55 17.99
C GLU A 31 -3.36 2.25 16.97
N SER A 32 -2.47 1.49 16.33
CA SER A 32 -1.59 2.00 15.29
C SER A 32 -1.72 1.14 14.05
N ALA A 33 -2.43 1.64 13.04
CA ALA A 33 -2.69 0.95 11.76
C ALA A 33 -3.18 -0.50 11.95
N VAL A 34 -4.16 -0.69 12.84
CA VAL A 34 -4.73 -2.01 13.12
C VAL A 34 -5.73 -2.39 12.04
N THR A 35 -5.52 -3.52 11.36
CA THR A 35 -6.44 -4.05 10.35
C THR A 35 -7.81 -4.30 10.95
N LYS A 36 -8.81 -3.62 10.42
CA LYS A 36 -10.24 -3.76 10.80
C LYS A 36 -11.04 -4.52 9.75
N ILE A 37 -10.66 -4.40 8.48
CA ILE A 37 -11.26 -5.15 7.39
C ILE A 37 -10.13 -5.71 6.54
N ASP A 38 -10.01 -7.03 6.51
CA ASP A 38 -9.17 -7.78 5.58
C ASP A 38 -9.99 -8.01 4.31
N VAL A 39 -9.58 -7.35 3.21
CA VAL A 39 -10.32 -7.46 1.93
C VAL A 39 -10.21 -8.84 1.30
N SER A 40 -9.17 -9.61 1.63
CA SER A 40 -8.98 -10.97 1.11
C SER A 40 -10.02 -11.95 1.63
N GLY A 41 -10.60 -11.66 2.80
CA GLY A 41 -11.68 -12.44 3.41
C GLY A 41 -13.07 -12.12 2.86
N LEU A 42 -13.21 -11.12 1.99
CA LEU A 42 -14.50 -10.70 1.45
C LEU A 42 -14.93 -11.58 0.28
N GLN A 43 -16.26 -11.74 0.13
CA GLN A 43 -16.84 -12.51 -0.98
C GLN A 43 -16.33 -11.98 -2.33
N PRO A 44 -15.85 -12.85 -3.23
CA PRO A 44 -15.44 -12.47 -4.58
C PRO A 44 -16.62 -11.98 -5.42
N ASN A 45 -16.34 -11.42 -6.61
CA ASN A 45 -17.37 -11.08 -7.57
C ASN A 45 -18.00 -12.34 -8.23
N SER A 46 -18.97 -12.12 -9.13
CA SER A 46 -19.63 -13.21 -9.85
C SER A 46 -18.69 -14.04 -10.74
N ASP A 47 -17.55 -13.48 -11.12
CA ASP A 47 -16.57 -14.12 -12.01
C ASP A 47 -15.47 -14.84 -11.21
N GLY A 48 -15.53 -14.76 -9.87
CA GLY A 48 -14.58 -15.37 -8.95
C GLY A 48 -13.36 -14.48 -8.64
N ASP A 49 -13.32 -13.23 -9.10
CA ASP A 49 -12.22 -12.34 -8.81
C ASP A 49 -12.27 -11.87 -7.35
N PRO A 50 -11.14 -11.90 -6.62
CA PRO A 50 -11.09 -11.44 -5.25
C PRO A 50 -11.29 -9.92 -5.15
N CYS A 51 -11.83 -9.47 -4.02
CA CYS A 51 -11.88 -8.05 -3.69
C CYS A 51 -10.45 -7.51 -3.54
N THR A 52 -10.18 -6.35 -4.14
CA THR A 52 -8.84 -5.72 -4.14
C THR A 52 -8.82 -4.37 -3.41
N GLY A 53 -9.96 -3.94 -2.88
CA GLY A 53 -10.06 -2.70 -2.12
C GLY A 53 -11.50 -2.27 -1.89
N LEU A 54 -11.66 -1.23 -1.09
CA LEU A 54 -12.96 -0.73 -0.65
C LEU A 54 -13.04 0.79 -0.86
N LYS A 55 -14.26 1.28 -1.16
CA LYS A 55 -14.61 2.71 -1.12
C LYS A 55 -15.66 2.92 -0.05
N ILE A 56 -15.51 3.94 0.78
CA ILE A 56 -16.51 4.28 1.80
C ILE A 56 -17.69 4.96 1.11
N LEU A 57 -18.86 4.32 1.16
CA LEU A 57 -20.11 4.92 0.70
C LEU A 57 -20.76 5.73 1.81
N GLU A 58 -20.86 5.15 2.99
CA GLU A 58 -21.48 5.78 4.16
C GLU A 58 -20.72 5.40 5.42
N THR A 59 -20.72 6.30 6.38
CA THR A 59 -20.20 6.05 7.72
C THR A 59 -21.11 6.71 8.73
N ASP A 60 -21.76 5.90 9.59
CA ASP A 60 -22.41 6.37 10.81
C ASP A 60 -21.44 6.15 11.97
N PHE A 61 -21.23 7.17 12.79
CA PHE A 61 -20.22 7.07 13.86
C PHE A 61 -20.62 7.81 15.14
N ASN A 62 -20.12 7.27 16.23
CA ASN A 62 -20.10 7.91 17.55
C ASN A 62 -18.73 7.65 18.17
N VAL A 63 -17.98 8.69 18.46
CA VAL A 63 -16.62 8.63 19.02
C VAL A 63 -16.58 9.46 20.28
N ALA A 64 -16.07 8.90 21.37
CA ALA A 64 -15.94 9.55 22.66
C ALA A 64 -14.50 9.44 23.18
N GLY A 65 -13.90 10.56 23.55
CA GLY A 65 -12.62 10.69 24.23
C GLY A 65 -11.39 10.57 23.33
N MET A 66 -11.52 10.25 22.03
CA MET A 66 -10.39 10.03 21.13
C MET A 66 -10.67 10.50 19.70
N GLN A 67 -9.64 10.55 18.88
CA GLN A 67 -9.74 10.70 17.42
C GLN A 67 -9.51 9.35 16.74
N ILE A 68 -10.22 9.07 15.63
CA ILE A 68 -10.01 7.88 14.81
C ILE A 68 -9.64 8.30 13.40
N LYS A 69 -8.53 7.77 12.91
CA LYS A 69 -8.12 7.85 11.49
C LYS A 69 -8.44 6.50 10.84
N VAL A 70 -9.30 6.54 9.84
CA VAL A 70 -9.57 5.40 8.96
C VAL A 70 -8.58 5.48 7.82
N LEU A 71 -7.79 4.44 7.66
CA LEU A 71 -6.70 4.38 6.70
C LEU A 71 -6.98 3.25 5.71
N LYS A 72 -6.38 3.34 4.54
CA LYS A 72 -6.25 2.22 3.62
C LYS A 72 -4.83 1.68 3.72
N ASP A 73 -4.68 0.37 3.76
CA ASP A 73 -3.36 -0.26 3.67
C ASP A 73 -2.73 0.06 2.31
N GLY A 74 -1.60 0.76 2.35
CA GLY A 74 -0.84 1.22 1.20
C GLY A 74 0.55 0.57 1.13
N ASP A 75 1.24 0.77 0.00
CA ASP A 75 2.56 0.16 -0.24
C ASP A 75 3.72 0.81 0.53
N THR A 76 3.62 2.10 0.83
CA THR A 76 4.66 2.88 1.52
C THR A 76 4.13 3.74 2.65
N GLN A 77 2.87 4.12 2.56
CA GLN A 77 2.16 4.90 3.57
C GLN A 77 0.68 4.53 3.50
N ASP A 78 0.04 4.45 4.67
CA ASP A 78 -1.39 4.22 4.77
C ASP A 78 -2.14 5.55 4.63
N PRO A 79 -2.71 5.86 3.45
CA PRO A 79 -3.42 7.12 3.26
C PRO A 79 -4.67 7.19 4.14
N ILE A 80 -4.88 8.35 4.76
CA ILE A 80 -6.09 8.60 5.55
C ILE A 80 -7.27 8.75 4.60
N MET A 81 -8.24 7.85 4.72
CA MET A 81 -9.51 7.91 4.00
C MET A 81 -10.51 8.84 4.71
N LEU A 82 -10.59 8.75 6.03
CA LEU A 82 -11.54 9.50 6.84
C LEU A 82 -10.93 9.80 8.21
N ASN A 83 -11.24 10.98 8.74
CA ASN A 83 -10.82 11.39 10.07
C ASN A 83 -12.06 11.71 10.91
N LEU A 84 -12.29 10.92 11.97
CA LEU A 84 -13.37 11.09 12.90
C LEU A 84 -12.80 11.77 14.15
N THR A 85 -13.30 12.96 14.44
CA THR A 85 -12.78 13.78 15.53
C THR A 85 -13.38 13.37 16.86
N GLU A 86 -12.64 13.71 17.92
CA GLU A 86 -12.99 13.47 19.32
C GLU A 86 -14.39 14.03 19.68
N ASP A 87 -15.13 13.29 20.50
CA ASP A 87 -16.44 13.66 21.05
C ASP A 87 -17.49 14.06 20.00
N GLN A 88 -17.45 13.39 18.84
CA GLN A 88 -18.41 13.62 17.77
C GLN A 88 -19.21 12.37 17.42
N SER A 89 -20.44 12.63 17.01
CA SER A 89 -21.29 11.64 16.36
C SER A 89 -21.91 12.23 15.09
N GLY A 90 -22.15 11.38 14.12
CA GLY A 90 -22.75 11.86 12.87
C GLY A 90 -22.77 10.80 11.78
N ARG A 91 -23.10 11.27 10.59
CA ARG A 91 -23.13 10.47 9.37
C ARG A 91 -22.43 11.22 8.26
N PHE A 92 -21.58 10.51 7.54
CA PHE A 92 -21.06 10.92 6.23
C PHE A 92 -21.70 10.05 5.16
N ASP A 93 -22.14 10.66 4.06
CA ASP A 93 -22.68 9.98 2.89
C ASP A 93 -21.96 10.46 1.64
N PHE A 94 -21.30 9.54 0.97
CA PHE A 94 -20.53 9.75 -0.25
C PHE A 94 -21.12 8.98 -1.44
N SER A 95 -22.35 8.45 -1.30
CA SER A 95 -22.99 7.58 -2.30
C SER A 95 -23.20 8.31 -3.62
N ASP A 96 -23.57 9.59 -3.57
CA ASP A 96 -23.84 10.43 -4.75
C ASP A 96 -22.59 10.66 -5.62
N VAL A 97 -21.40 10.54 -5.02
CA VAL A 97 -20.12 10.69 -5.73
C VAL A 97 -19.44 9.34 -6.00
N GLY A 98 -20.16 8.24 -5.76
CA GLY A 98 -19.66 6.89 -6.00
C GLY A 98 -18.73 6.33 -4.95
N GLY A 99 -18.73 6.92 -3.77
CA GLY A 99 -17.92 6.58 -2.61
C GLY A 99 -16.73 7.50 -2.43
N LEU A 100 -16.29 7.65 -1.19
CA LEU A 100 -15.05 8.32 -0.88
C LEU A 100 -13.93 7.49 -1.51
N PRO A 101 -13.26 7.98 -2.56
CA PRO A 101 -12.14 7.27 -3.11
C PRO A 101 -11.11 7.17 -2.00
N SER A 102 -10.48 6.01 -1.86
CA SER A 102 -9.14 6.03 -1.32
C SER A 102 -8.40 7.08 -2.16
N THR A 103 -7.92 8.13 -1.50
CA THR A 103 -7.09 9.16 -2.14
C THR A 103 -5.99 8.45 -2.90
N THR A 104 -5.97 8.57 -4.21
CA THR A 104 -5.29 7.66 -5.11
C THR A 104 -5.81 6.22 -4.98
N GLU A 105 -6.78 5.82 -5.80
CA GLU A 105 -6.62 4.50 -6.37
C GLU A 105 -5.15 4.45 -6.75
N LEU A 106 -4.43 3.43 -6.33
CA LEU A 106 -3.14 3.10 -6.91
C LEU A 106 -3.39 2.64 -8.35
N THR A 107 -3.97 3.53 -9.12
CA THR A 107 -4.19 3.47 -10.57
C THR A 107 -2.95 3.95 -11.29
N GLU A 108 -1.89 4.31 -10.55
CA GLU A 108 -0.60 4.32 -11.18
C GLU A 108 -0.14 2.86 -11.32
N ALA A 109 -0.73 2.19 -12.33
CA ALA A 109 -0.18 0.96 -12.86
C ALA A 109 1.34 1.08 -13.17
N THR A 110 1.91 2.26 -13.02
CA THR A 110 3.31 2.58 -13.30
C THR A 110 3.86 3.57 -12.28
N ARG A 111 4.86 3.16 -11.50
CA ARG A 111 5.64 4.04 -10.62
C ARG A 111 7.04 4.24 -11.19
N THR A 112 7.52 5.48 -11.20
CA THR A 112 8.86 5.81 -11.68
C THR A 112 9.78 6.19 -10.52
N TYR A 113 10.95 5.54 -10.45
CA TYR A 113 12.06 5.92 -9.60
C TYR A 113 13.11 6.63 -10.44
N THR A 114 13.45 7.87 -10.09
CA THR A 114 14.66 8.51 -10.62
C THR A 114 15.87 7.82 -10.00
N VAL A 115 16.78 7.32 -10.84
CA VAL A 115 18.00 6.63 -10.41
C VAL A 115 19.20 7.52 -10.63
N THR A 116 20.01 7.68 -9.59
CA THR A 116 21.34 8.27 -9.66
C THR A 116 22.36 7.34 -9.01
N VAL A 117 23.64 7.52 -9.32
CA VAL A 117 24.71 6.78 -8.64
C VAL A 117 25.46 7.75 -7.74
N VAL A 118 25.55 7.40 -6.46
CA VAL A 118 26.25 8.18 -5.44
C VAL A 118 27.40 7.36 -4.83
N ASN A 119 28.39 8.04 -4.27
CA ASN A 119 29.49 7.37 -3.55
C ASN A 119 29.17 7.40 -2.03
N ASP A 120 28.93 6.21 -1.47
CA ASP A 120 28.71 6.01 -0.05
C ASP A 120 29.40 4.70 0.37
N GLY A 121 30.69 4.80 0.69
CA GLY A 121 31.53 3.62 0.91
C GLY A 121 31.72 2.74 -0.34
N GLY A 122 31.55 3.31 -1.52
CA GLY A 122 31.50 2.71 -2.84
C GLY A 122 30.30 3.22 -3.64
N ASN A 123 30.22 2.86 -4.91
CA ASN A 123 29.10 3.26 -5.75
C ASN A 123 27.79 2.59 -5.27
N LYS A 124 26.72 3.39 -5.11
CA LYS A 124 25.39 2.96 -4.72
C LYS A 124 24.35 3.57 -5.65
N PHE A 125 23.29 2.84 -5.96
CA PHE A 125 22.11 3.43 -6.55
C PHE A 125 21.37 4.28 -5.51
N ALA A 126 21.02 5.50 -5.85
CA ALA A 126 20.05 6.29 -5.10
C ALA A 126 18.72 6.29 -5.89
N LEU A 127 17.64 5.90 -5.23
CA LEU A 127 16.30 5.86 -5.79
C LEU A 127 15.47 7.00 -5.20
N GLY A 128 15.07 7.95 -6.06
CA GLY A 128 14.39 9.15 -5.58
C GLY A 128 15.22 9.97 -4.57
N GLY A 129 16.56 9.91 -4.66
CA GLY A 129 17.49 10.60 -3.77
C GLY A 129 17.85 9.84 -2.49
N VAL A 130 17.28 8.66 -2.23
CA VAL A 130 17.63 7.82 -1.06
C VAL A 130 18.66 6.77 -1.49
N THR A 131 19.79 6.70 -0.77
CA THR A 131 20.91 5.80 -1.08
C THR A 131 20.55 4.35 -0.75
N ALA A 132 20.62 3.49 -1.76
CA ALA A 132 20.38 2.04 -1.70
C ALA A 132 19.19 1.66 -0.77
N PRO A 133 17.98 2.24 -0.95
CA PRO A 133 16.87 1.92 -0.07
C PRO A 133 16.40 0.48 -0.27
N ALA A 134 15.97 -0.20 0.80
CA ALA A 134 15.06 -1.31 0.65
C ALA A 134 13.71 -0.77 0.12
N ILE A 135 13.15 -1.40 -0.90
CA ILE A 135 11.91 -0.95 -1.52
C ILE A 135 10.84 -2.05 -1.50
N ASN A 136 9.58 -1.64 -1.46
CA ASN A 136 8.45 -2.52 -1.68
C ASN A 136 7.91 -2.34 -3.09
N LEU A 137 7.68 -3.44 -3.79
CA LEU A 137 7.05 -3.49 -5.10
C LEU A 137 5.71 -4.20 -4.98
N LEU A 138 4.63 -3.57 -5.42
CA LEU A 138 3.33 -4.21 -5.49
C LEU A 138 3.33 -5.26 -6.61
N LYS A 139 2.67 -6.38 -6.38
CA LYS A 139 2.39 -7.37 -7.43
C LYS A 139 1.42 -6.78 -8.46
N ASN A 140 1.55 -7.21 -9.73
CA ASN A 140 0.74 -6.77 -10.87
C ASN A 140 0.84 -5.26 -11.20
N HIS A 141 2.02 -4.66 -10.95
CA HIS A 141 2.30 -3.25 -11.25
C HIS A 141 3.53 -3.11 -12.15
N THR A 142 3.68 -1.92 -12.73
CA THR A 142 4.84 -1.58 -13.54
C THR A 142 5.72 -0.58 -12.79
N TYR A 143 7.01 -0.86 -12.73
CA TYR A 143 8.00 0.04 -12.14
C TYR A 143 9.02 0.42 -13.18
N VAL A 144 9.29 1.73 -13.28
CA VAL A 144 10.27 2.32 -14.17
C VAL A 144 11.42 2.86 -13.33
N PHE A 145 12.61 2.40 -13.58
CA PHE A 145 13.85 2.94 -13.01
C PHE A 145 14.49 3.81 -14.09
N ASP A 146 14.26 5.11 -13.99
CA ASP A 146 14.78 6.10 -14.92
C ASP A 146 16.29 6.31 -14.68
N GLN A 147 17.10 5.89 -15.63
CA GLN A 147 18.56 5.93 -15.61
C GLN A 147 19.12 6.97 -16.57
N SER A 148 18.34 8.02 -16.88
CA SER A 148 18.74 9.09 -17.78
C SER A 148 19.83 10.01 -17.20
N ASP A 149 19.98 10.06 -15.86
CA ASP A 149 21.04 10.84 -15.22
C ASP A 149 22.43 10.30 -15.60
N ASN A 150 23.38 11.19 -15.88
CA ASN A 150 24.71 10.85 -16.38
C ASN A 150 25.55 10.02 -15.40
N THR A 151 25.22 10.02 -14.11
CA THR A 151 25.87 9.16 -13.11
C THR A 151 25.64 7.67 -13.37
N ASN A 152 24.60 7.31 -14.15
CA ASN A 152 24.30 5.92 -14.50
C ASN A 152 25.16 5.37 -15.65
N VAL A 153 26.07 6.13 -16.25
CA VAL A 153 26.96 5.62 -17.28
C VAL A 153 27.75 4.43 -16.74
N GLY A 154 27.60 3.23 -17.37
CA GLY A 154 28.23 1.97 -16.94
C GLY A 154 27.53 1.26 -15.75
N HIS A 155 26.38 1.75 -15.29
CA HIS A 155 25.67 1.24 -14.13
C HIS A 155 24.22 0.83 -14.48
N GLN A 156 24.06 -0.32 -15.15
CA GLN A 156 22.73 -0.86 -15.45
C GLN A 156 22.11 -1.51 -14.22
N ILE A 157 20.92 -1.04 -13.83
CA ILE A 157 20.12 -1.70 -12.80
C ILE A 157 19.49 -2.99 -13.34
N ALA A 158 19.52 -4.04 -12.56
CA ALA A 158 18.93 -5.34 -12.86
C ALA A 158 18.40 -5.99 -11.57
N PHE A 159 17.76 -7.16 -11.69
CA PHE A 159 17.12 -7.84 -10.57
C PHE A 159 17.60 -9.28 -10.41
N LYS A 160 17.58 -9.77 -9.17
CA LYS A 160 17.82 -11.16 -8.77
C LYS A 160 16.69 -11.66 -7.88
N GLN A 161 16.53 -12.97 -7.79
CA GLN A 161 15.63 -13.63 -6.83
C GLN A 161 16.24 -13.61 -5.42
N GLY A 162 16.13 -12.49 -4.72
CA GLY A 162 16.81 -12.25 -3.45
C GLY A 162 18.32 -12.03 -3.60
N SER A 163 19.00 -11.73 -2.49
CA SER A 163 20.47 -11.57 -2.45
C SER A 163 21.15 -12.91 -2.72
N GLY A 164 22.18 -12.91 -3.57
CA GLY A 164 22.90 -14.12 -3.99
C GLY A 164 22.13 -15.04 -4.94
N GLY A 165 20.89 -14.71 -5.28
CA GLY A 165 20.03 -15.53 -6.13
C GLY A 165 20.31 -15.40 -7.62
N ALA A 166 19.57 -16.18 -8.42
CA ALA A 166 19.64 -16.14 -9.89
C ALA A 166 19.13 -14.80 -10.44
N THR A 167 19.68 -14.36 -11.56
CA THR A 167 19.19 -13.17 -12.28
C THR A 167 17.72 -13.36 -12.65
N TYR A 168 16.90 -12.36 -12.37
CA TYR A 168 15.48 -12.31 -12.68
C TYR A 168 15.24 -11.41 -13.89
N THR A 169 14.66 -11.98 -14.94
CA THR A 169 14.41 -11.27 -16.22
C THR A 169 12.94 -11.24 -16.62
N THR A 170 12.08 -11.99 -15.94
CA THR A 170 10.64 -12.03 -16.27
C THR A 170 10.00 -10.66 -16.07
N GLY A 171 9.39 -10.12 -17.12
CA GLY A 171 8.79 -8.79 -17.13
C GLY A 171 9.80 -7.64 -17.09
N VAL A 172 11.12 -7.90 -17.18
CA VAL A 172 12.16 -6.87 -17.16
C VAL A 172 12.53 -6.48 -18.57
N THR A 173 12.53 -5.17 -18.86
CA THR A 173 12.98 -4.59 -20.15
C THR A 173 13.89 -3.40 -19.90
N THR A 174 14.84 -3.18 -20.79
CA THR A 174 15.75 -2.03 -20.75
C THR A 174 15.65 -1.26 -22.07
N THR A 175 15.70 0.05 -22.01
CA THR A 175 15.68 0.93 -23.19
C THR A 175 16.64 2.10 -23.01
N GLY A 176 17.07 2.68 -24.15
CA GLY A 176 17.95 3.85 -24.19
C GLY A 176 19.41 3.51 -23.85
N THR A 177 20.23 4.54 -23.80
CA THR A 177 21.67 4.47 -23.44
C THR A 177 21.84 5.04 -22.05
N LEU A 178 22.44 4.28 -21.14
CA LEU A 178 22.67 4.69 -19.74
C LEU A 178 23.28 6.08 -19.64
N GLY A 179 22.72 6.92 -18.77
CA GLY A 179 23.15 8.28 -18.58
C GLY A 179 22.68 9.26 -19.67
N GLN A 180 21.76 8.83 -20.54
CA GLN A 180 21.15 9.66 -21.58
C GLN A 180 19.62 9.67 -21.46
N ALA A 181 18.99 10.73 -21.96
CA ALA A 181 17.54 10.84 -21.95
C ALA A 181 16.85 9.60 -22.54
N GLY A 182 15.87 9.06 -21.82
CA GLY A 182 15.12 7.85 -22.20
C GLY A 182 15.74 6.52 -21.76
N ALA A 183 16.93 6.55 -21.12
CA ALA A 183 17.51 5.36 -20.51
C ALA A 183 16.67 4.90 -19.31
N LYS A 184 16.20 3.65 -19.32
CA LYS A 184 15.42 3.10 -18.21
C LYS A 184 15.45 1.58 -18.18
N THR A 185 15.27 1.05 -16.98
CA THR A 185 14.88 -0.34 -16.75
C THR A 185 13.44 -0.35 -16.29
N THR A 186 12.61 -1.15 -16.91
CA THR A 186 11.21 -1.35 -16.52
C THR A 186 11.02 -2.78 -16.04
N ILE A 187 10.32 -2.97 -14.94
CA ILE A 187 9.85 -4.27 -14.49
C ILE A 187 8.33 -4.26 -14.37
N VAL A 188 7.68 -5.26 -14.97
CA VAL A 188 6.25 -5.56 -14.80
C VAL A 188 6.17 -6.74 -13.85
N THR A 189 5.68 -6.50 -12.64
CA THR A 189 5.49 -7.54 -11.64
C THR A 189 4.19 -8.30 -11.89
N THR A 190 4.14 -9.56 -11.52
CA THR A 190 2.96 -10.43 -11.59
C THR A 190 2.63 -11.00 -10.21
N ALA A 191 1.52 -11.74 -10.09
CA ALA A 191 1.19 -12.46 -8.85
C ALA A 191 2.32 -13.42 -8.41
N ASP A 192 3.05 -13.98 -9.39
CA ASP A 192 4.10 -14.98 -9.16
C ASP A 192 5.51 -14.37 -9.06
N THR A 193 5.65 -13.05 -9.17
CA THR A 193 6.96 -12.40 -9.02
C THR A 193 7.46 -12.61 -7.58
N PRO A 194 8.63 -13.25 -7.40
CA PRO A 194 9.19 -13.48 -6.07
C PRO A 194 9.78 -12.21 -5.48
N ASP A 195 10.18 -12.25 -4.23
CA ASP A 195 11.02 -11.20 -3.64
C ASP A 195 12.32 -11.06 -4.43
N LEU A 196 12.66 -9.82 -4.71
CA LEU A 196 13.77 -9.46 -5.57
C LEU A 196 14.86 -8.72 -4.79
N TYR A 197 16.01 -8.61 -5.43
CA TYR A 197 17.12 -7.75 -5.05
C TYR A 197 17.55 -6.96 -6.28
N TYR A 198 17.53 -5.63 -6.23
CA TYR A 198 18.05 -4.83 -7.34
C TYR A 198 19.57 -4.63 -7.17
N TYR A 199 20.30 -4.65 -8.29
CA TYR A 199 21.76 -4.61 -8.29
C TYR A 199 22.29 -3.99 -9.58
N CYS A 200 23.59 -3.70 -9.62
CA CYS A 200 24.28 -3.26 -10.83
C CYS A 200 24.87 -4.46 -11.59
N THR A 201 24.61 -4.57 -12.89
CA THR A 201 25.16 -5.66 -13.69
C THR A 201 26.69 -5.70 -13.74
N SER A 202 27.34 -4.53 -13.65
CA SER A 202 28.80 -4.39 -13.71
C SER A 202 29.49 -4.46 -12.36
N HIS A 203 28.80 -4.01 -11.27
CA HIS A 203 29.43 -3.82 -9.95
C HIS A 203 28.78 -4.67 -8.83
N GLY A 204 27.78 -5.50 -9.21
CA GLY A 204 27.16 -6.45 -8.29
C GLY A 204 26.17 -5.84 -7.29
N GLU A 205 25.87 -6.63 -6.26
CA GLU A 205 24.82 -6.35 -5.27
C GLU A 205 25.13 -5.18 -4.34
N GLY A 206 26.43 -4.89 -4.16
CA GLY A 206 26.86 -3.79 -3.30
C GLY A 206 26.28 -2.41 -3.66
N MET A 207 25.77 -2.24 -4.88
CA MET A 207 25.12 -0.99 -5.32
C MET A 207 23.61 -0.92 -5.00
N GLY A 208 22.96 -2.02 -4.66
CA GLY A 208 21.51 -2.12 -4.50
C GLY A 208 21.06 -2.60 -3.13
N ASN A 209 19.80 -3.05 -3.07
CA ASN A 209 19.17 -3.57 -1.86
C ASN A 209 17.97 -4.47 -2.21
N THR A 210 17.24 -4.92 -1.20
CA THR A 210 16.02 -5.72 -1.34
C THR A 210 14.90 -4.95 -2.02
N ALA A 211 14.13 -5.67 -2.83
CA ALA A 211 12.88 -5.23 -3.42
C ALA A 211 11.82 -6.29 -3.10
N THR A 212 11.15 -6.11 -1.97
CA THR A 212 10.16 -7.06 -1.45
C THR A 212 8.86 -6.94 -2.22
N LEU A 213 8.30 -8.05 -2.67
CA LEU A 213 7.02 -8.10 -3.37
C LEU A 213 5.88 -8.16 -2.36
N VAL A 214 5.04 -7.13 -2.35
CA VAL A 214 3.89 -7.04 -1.47
C VAL A 214 2.59 -7.13 -2.27
N ASN A 215 1.60 -7.79 -1.70
CA ASN A 215 0.24 -7.68 -2.22
C ASN A 215 -0.34 -6.39 -1.67
N PRO A 216 -0.94 -5.52 -2.51
CA PRO A 216 -1.79 -4.48 -1.98
C PRO A 216 -2.97 -5.21 -1.32
N THR A 217 -3.07 -5.15 -0.02
CA THR A 217 -4.19 -5.78 0.67
C THR A 217 -5.45 -4.96 0.44
N GLY A 218 -5.30 -3.64 0.29
CA GLY A 218 -6.44 -2.72 0.20
C GLY A 218 -7.29 -2.72 1.47
N ASP A 219 -6.75 -3.29 2.54
CA ASP A 219 -7.38 -3.43 3.85
C ASP A 219 -7.75 -2.07 4.44
N VAL A 220 -8.76 -2.07 5.28
CA VAL A 220 -9.11 -0.88 6.07
C VAL A 220 -8.48 -1.01 7.46
N LEU A 221 -7.66 -0.01 7.80
CA LEU A 221 -6.95 0.06 9.06
C LEU A 221 -7.48 1.20 9.91
N PHE A 222 -7.43 1.06 11.24
CA PHE A 222 -7.72 2.16 12.15
C PHE A 222 -6.46 2.54 12.94
N THR A 223 -6.29 3.84 13.11
CA THR A 223 -5.36 4.43 14.08
C THR A 223 -6.14 5.33 15.00
N THR A 224 -5.99 5.17 16.31
CA THR A 224 -6.57 6.07 17.30
C THR A 224 -5.52 7.02 17.85
N VAL A 225 -5.95 8.20 18.25
CA VAL A 225 -5.09 9.23 18.84
C VAL A 225 -5.76 9.76 20.10
N GLY A 226 -5.03 9.78 21.19
CA GLY A 226 -5.52 10.27 22.48
C GLY A 226 -6.39 9.27 23.23
N ALA A 227 -6.41 7.98 22.84
CA ALA A 227 -7.23 6.98 23.51
C ALA A 227 -6.83 6.80 24.99
N GLY A 228 -7.83 6.87 25.84
CA GLY A 228 -7.73 6.71 27.29
C GLY A 228 -8.74 5.72 27.84
N ALA A 229 -8.62 5.41 29.14
CA ALA A 229 -9.56 4.51 29.80
C ALA A 229 -11.00 5.05 29.74
N ASN A 230 -11.94 4.21 29.37
CA ASN A 230 -13.36 4.45 29.11
C ASN A 230 -13.70 5.18 27.81
N ASP A 231 -12.72 5.54 26.99
CA ASP A 231 -13.01 6.03 25.65
C ASP A 231 -13.62 4.92 24.79
N SER A 232 -14.42 5.32 23.83
CA SER A 232 -15.15 4.33 23.02
C SER A 232 -15.47 4.85 21.63
N TYR A 233 -15.67 3.91 20.71
CA TYR A 233 -16.30 4.23 19.43
C TYR A 233 -17.31 3.18 19.01
N GLN A 234 -18.31 3.65 18.28
CA GLN A 234 -19.21 2.82 17.50
C GLN A 234 -19.22 3.36 16.06
N ILE A 235 -18.87 2.53 15.11
CA ILE A 235 -18.82 2.91 13.70
C ILE A 235 -19.54 1.84 12.89
N VAL A 236 -20.42 2.30 11.98
CA VAL A 236 -21.04 1.45 10.96
C VAL A 236 -20.63 2.01 9.60
N MET A 237 -20.00 1.19 8.76
CA MET A 237 -19.52 1.58 7.44
C MET A 237 -20.21 0.75 6.37
N ARG A 238 -20.80 1.41 5.37
CA ARG A 238 -21.20 0.79 4.10
C ARG A 238 -20.11 1.05 3.07
N LEU A 239 -19.57 0.00 2.51
CA LEU A 239 -18.41 0.05 1.64
C LEU A 239 -18.71 -0.64 0.31
N LYS A 240 -18.28 0.01 -0.78
CA LYS A 240 -18.30 -0.56 -2.12
C LYS A 240 -17.03 -1.37 -2.35
N LYS A 241 -17.19 -2.58 -2.85
CA LYS A 241 -16.07 -3.45 -3.22
C LYS A 241 -15.52 -3.08 -4.59
N ASN A 242 -14.21 -3.06 -4.68
CA ASN A 242 -13.47 -2.93 -5.93
C ASN A 242 -12.87 -4.28 -6.31
N TYR A 243 -12.93 -4.61 -7.57
CA TYR A 243 -12.34 -5.81 -8.14
C TYR A 243 -11.37 -5.41 -9.25
N LYS A 244 -10.41 -6.27 -9.54
CA LYS A 244 -9.48 -6.03 -10.62
C LYS A 244 -10.27 -5.99 -11.94
N VAL A 245 -10.15 -4.89 -12.68
CA VAL A 245 -10.63 -4.85 -14.05
C VAL A 245 -9.65 -5.69 -14.87
N GLN A 246 -10.14 -6.75 -15.51
CA GLN A 246 -9.38 -7.55 -16.48
C GLN A 246 -9.08 -6.75 -17.73
#